data_6b93fa2340c0f12cb985fb82776255fb
#
_entry.id   6b93fa2340c0f12cb985fb82776255fb
#
_cell.length_a   1.000
_cell.length_b   1.000
_cell.length_c   1.000
_cell.angle_alpha   90.00
_cell.angle_beta   90.00
_cell.angle_gamma   90.00
#
_symmetry.space_group_name_H-M   'P 1'
#
loop_
_entity.id
_entity.type
_entity.pdbx_description
1 polymer ?
#
loop_
_entity_poly.entity_id
_entity_poly.type
_entity_poly.pdbx_seq_one_letter_code
_entity_poly.pdbx_strand_id
1 'polypeptide(L)'
;MTDYKDTLNLPNTGFAMKANLPSKEPKMIDFWEDMNLRNEVAIARKDRKKFILHDGPPYANGEIHTGHAAQKVLKDIVIKSQTLDGKYAPFVPGWDCHGLPIELNVEKKIGKVGQKVTASEFREACRKYAASQIDIQTVSYTHLRAHETRIH
;
A
#
# COMPACT_ATOMS: atom_id res chain seq x y z
N MET A 1 36.36 -35.73 29.37
CA MET A 1 35.05 -35.16 29.06
C MET A 1 34.91 -35.26 27.56
N THR A 2 33.93 -36.03 27.06
CA THR A 2 33.75 -36.24 25.60
C THR A 2 33.26 -34.93 24.97
N ASP A 3 33.98 -34.42 23.98
CA ASP A 3 33.55 -33.24 23.22
C ASP A 3 32.52 -33.68 22.20
N TYR A 4 31.26 -33.21 22.38
CA TYR A 4 30.15 -33.52 21.49
C TYR A 4 29.99 -32.51 20.36
N LYS A 5 30.95 -31.61 20.17
CA LYS A 5 30.91 -30.54 19.23
C LYS A 5 30.75 -31.05 17.78
N ASP A 6 31.42 -32.14 17.46
CA ASP A 6 31.42 -32.75 16.14
C ASP A 6 30.18 -33.63 15.85
N THR A 7 29.35 -33.86 16.88
CA THR A 7 28.09 -34.60 16.72
C THR A 7 26.88 -33.71 16.48
N LEU A 8 27.05 -32.38 16.46
CA LEU A 8 25.99 -31.44 16.25
C LEU A 8 25.67 -31.31 14.75
N ASN A 9 24.47 -31.72 14.36
CA ASN A 9 23.96 -31.50 13.00
C ASN A 9 23.48 -30.06 12.81
N LEU A 10 24.39 -29.10 12.72
CA LEU A 10 24.04 -27.73 12.43
C LEU A 10 23.77 -27.59 10.94
N PRO A 11 22.72 -26.81 10.55
CA PRO A 11 22.44 -26.59 9.14
C PRO A 11 23.60 -25.85 8.47
N ASN A 12 24.13 -26.44 7.39
CA ASN A 12 25.09 -25.77 6.53
C ASN A 12 24.29 -25.02 5.44
N THR A 13 24.11 -23.71 5.61
CA THR A 13 23.30 -22.88 4.74
C THR A 13 23.98 -21.56 4.42
N GLY A 14 23.77 -21.03 3.21
CA GLY A 14 24.19 -19.70 2.82
C GLY A 14 23.39 -18.56 3.46
N PHE A 15 22.32 -18.86 4.20
CA PHE A 15 21.56 -17.85 4.91
C PHE A 15 22.32 -17.31 6.13
N ALA A 16 22.32 -16.00 6.29
CA ALA A 16 22.95 -15.38 7.45
C ALA A 16 22.19 -15.73 8.74
N MET A 17 22.94 -16.01 9.81
CA MET A 17 22.40 -16.28 11.16
C MET A 17 21.50 -15.16 11.68
N LYS A 18 21.81 -13.91 11.32
CA LYS A 18 21.03 -12.72 11.67
C LYS A 18 20.34 -12.18 10.44
N ALA A 19 19.03 -11.98 10.52
CA ALA A 19 18.24 -11.42 9.43
C ALA A 19 18.69 -10.00 9.07
N ASN A 20 19.03 -9.17 10.08
CA ASN A 20 19.45 -7.77 9.91
C ASN A 20 18.51 -6.98 8.98
N LEU A 21 17.20 -7.12 9.22
CA LEU A 21 16.15 -6.54 8.36
C LEU A 21 16.27 -5.03 8.15
N PRO A 22 16.55 -4.20 9.18
CA PRO A 22 16.66 -2.75 9.00
C PRO A 22 17.69 -2.33 7.95
N SER A 23 18.75 -3.14 7.75
CA SER A 23 19.78 -2.88 6.75
C SER A 23 19.51 -3.57 5.40
N LYS A 24 18.83 -4.72 5.42
CA LYS A 24 18.57 -5.51 4.20
C LYS A 24 17.37 -5.00 3.41
N GLU A 25 16.29 -4.65 4.12
CA GLU A 25 15.04 -4.30 3.46
C GLU A 25 15.15 -3.08 2.53
N PRO A 26 15.81 -1.96 2.92
CA PRO A 26 16.02 -0.86 1.98
C PRO A 26 16.75 -1.30 0.70
N LYS A 27 17.81 -2.10 0.83
CA LYS A 27 18.57 -2.62 -0.33
C LYS A 27 17.73 -3.54 -1.22
N MET A 28 16.78 -4.29 -0.63
CA MET A 28 15.86 -5.11 -1.42
C MET A 28 14.87 -4.25 -2.19
N ILE A 29 14.39 -3.16 -1.59
CA ILE A 29 13.50 -2.21 -2.28
C ILE A 29 14.24 -1.59 -3.46
N ASP A 30 15.44 -1.05 -3.24
CA ASP A 30 16.27 -0.48 -4.30
C ASP A 30 16.49 -1.50 -5.44
N PHE A 31 16.83 -2.74 -5.11
CA PHE A 31 17.00 -3.81 -6.08
C PHE A 31 15.70 -4.11 -6.87
N TRP A 32 14.54 -4.11 -6.23
CA TRP A 32 13.25 -4.33 -6.91
C TRP A 32 12.85 -3.17 -7.81
N GLU A 33 13.20 -1.94 -7.42
CA GLU A 33 13.00 -0.75 -8.24
C GLU A 33 13.90 -0.76 -9.47
N ASP A 34 15.21 -1.03 -9.29
CA ASP A 34 16.19 -1.12 -10.37
C ASP A 34 15.80 -2.14 -11.44
N MET A 35 15.27 -3.29 -11.03
CA MET A 35 14.79 -4.32 -11.96
C MET A 35 13.37 -4.12 -12.46
N ASN A 36 12.67 -3.05 -12.03
CA ASN A 36 11.26 -2.80 -12.33
C ASN A 36 10.37 -4.02 -12.06
N LEU A 37 10.59 -4.67 -10.92
CA LEU A 37 10.02 -5.99 -10.58
C LEU A 37 8.51 -6.04 -10.78
N ARG A 38 7.79 -4.98 -10.43
CA ARG A 38 6.33 -4.92 -10.55
C ARG A 38 5.87 -5.11 -11.99
N ASN A 39 6.49 -4.41 -12.92
CA ASN A 39 6.17 -4.50 -14.35
C ASN A 39 6.57 -5.84 -14.92
N GLU A 40 7.76 -6.35 -14.56
CA GLU A 40 8.21 -7.68 -14.98
C GLU A 40 7.26 -8.79 -14.54
N VAL A 41 6.78 -8.75 -13.30
CA VAL A 41 5.78 -9.69 -12.80
C VAL A 41 4.45 -9.55 -13.56
N ALA A 42 4.00 -8.32 -13.84
CA ALA A 42 2.78 -8.07 -14.59
C ALA A 42 2.87 -8.64 -16.02
N ILE A 43 3.99 -8.41 -16.72
CA ILE A 43 4.25 -8.96 -18.05
C ILE A 43 4.29 -10.49 -18.03
N ALA A 44 5.04 -11.07 -17.10
CA ALA A 44 5.17 -12.52 -16.97
C ALA A 44 3.85 -13.24 -16.63
N ARG A 45 2.88 -12.53 -16.08
CA ARG A 45 1.59 -13.09 -15.63
C ARG A 45 0.38 -12.68 -16.49
N LYS A 46 0.53 -11.80 -17.48
CA LYS A 46 -0.57 -11.21 -18.26
C LYS A 46 -1.53 -12.22 -18.87
N ASP A 47 -1.02 -13.39 -19.30
CA ASP A 47 -1.79 -14.44 -19.97
C ASP A 47 -2.23 -15.55 -19.00
N ARG A 48 -2.00 -15.37 -17.71
CA ARG A 48 -2.40 -16.33 -16.66
C ARG A 48 -3.83 -16.08 -16.21
N LYS A 49 -4.39 -17.05 -15.48
CA LYS A 49 -5.73 -16.91 -14.88
C LYS A 49 -5.78 -15.65 -14.01
N LYS A 50 -6.74 -14.78 -14.29
CA LYS A 50 -6.94 -13.55 -13.49
C LYS A 50 -7.48 -13.87 -12.11
N PHE A 51 -6.96 -13.15 -11.12
CA PHE A 51 -7.53 -13.03 -9.79
C PHE A 51 -7.73 -11.54 -9.48
N ILE A 52 -8.96 -11.14 -9.24
CA ILE A 52 -9.31 -9.76 -8.92
C ILE A 52 -9.77 -9.70 -7.47
N LEU A 53 -9.05 -8.94 -6.66
CA LEU A 53 -9.48 -8.61 -5.31
C LEU A 53 -10.35 -7.35 -5.36
N HIS A 54 -11.61 -7.50 -4.98
CA HIS A 54 -12.48 -6.33 -4.79
C HIS A 54 -12.08 -5.60 -3.52
N ASP A 55 -11.85 -4.31 -3.64
CA ASP A 55 -11.49 -3.44 -2.53
C ASP A 55 -12.54 -2.37 -2.30
N GLY A 56 -12.95 -2.17 -1.03
CA GLY A 56 -13.60 -0.96 -0.59
C GLY A 56 -12.53 0.10 -0.38
N PRO A 57 -12.48 1.17 -1.20
CA PRO A 57 -11.45 2.17 -1.07
C PRO A 57 -11.62 2.98 0.22
N PRO A 58 -10.53 3.42 0.86
CA PRO A 58 -10.62 4.30 2.01
C PRO A 58 -11.12 5.69 1.60
N TYR A 59 -11.76 6.40 2.53
CA TYR A 59 -12.04 7.81 2.34
C TYR A 59 -10.77 8.64 2.31
N ALA A 60 -10.69 9.58 1.37
CA ALA A 60 -9.64 10.60 1.31
C ALA A 60 -9.90 11.66 2.39
N ASN A 61 -9.88 11.27 3.66
CA ASN A 61 -10.24 12.11 4.81
C ASN A 61 -9.54 11.65 6.08
N GLY A 62 -8.58 12.44 6.54
CA GLY A 62 -7.81 12.18 7.76
C GLY A 62 -6.68 11.16 7.60
N GLU A 63 -5.96 10.95 8.68
CA GLU A 63 -4.86 10.01 8.75
C GLU A 63 -5.35 8.57 8.84
N ILE A 64 -4.47 7.64 8.47
CA ILE A 64 -4.75 6.21 8.62
C ILE A 64 -4.70 5.80 10.09
N HIS A 65 -5.45 4.78 10.44
CA HIS A 65 -5.43 4.15 11.76
C HIS A 65 -5.14 2.65 11.65
N THR A 66 -4.98 1.99 12.79
CA THR A 66 -4.62 0.56 12.86
C THR A 66 -5.55 -0.36 12.04
N GLY A 67 -6.85 -0.03 11.95
CA GLY A 67 -7.79 -0.76 11.11
C GLY A 67 -7.46 -0.68 9.62
N HIS A 68 -7.04 0.49 9.14
CA HIS A 68 -6.54 0.65 7.76
C HIS A 68 -5.25 -0.17 7.55
N ALA A 69 -4.31 -0.10 8.50
CA ALA A 69 -3.06 -0.85 8.41
C ALA A 69 -3.32 -2.36 8.32
N ALA A 70 -4.14 -2.92 9.21
CA ALA A 70 -4.49 -4.34 9.20
C ALA A 70 -5.14 -4.77 7.87
N GLN A 71 -6.10 -3.98 7.37
CA GLN A 71 -6.79 -4.25 6.12
C GLN A 71 -5.81 -4.24 4.92
N LYS A 72 -4.92 -3.25 4.86
CA LYS A 72 -3.95 -3.13 3.76
C LYS A 72 -2.94 -4.28 3.76
N VAL A 73 -2.41 -4.65 4.93
CA VAL A 73 -1.51 -5.80 5.06
C VAL A 73 -2.18 -7.10 4.63
N LEU A 74 -3.43 -7.35 5.04
CA LEU A 74 -4.16 -8.54 4.63
C LEU A 74 -4.39 -8.58 3.11
N LYS A 75 -4.74 -7.47 2.48
CA LYS A 75 -4.90 -7.38 1.02
C LYS A 75 -3.58 -7.64 0.30
N ASP A 76 -2.49 -7.08 0.77
CA ASP A 76 -1.15 -7.30 0.21
C ASP A 76 -0.76 -8.79 0.29
N ILE A 77 -0.99 -9.44 1.43
CA ILE A 77 -0.77 -10.89 1.59
C ILE A 77 -1.59 -11.69 0.58
N VAL A 78 -2.87 -11.38 0.41
CA VAL A 78 -3.75 -12.08 -0.55
C VAL A 78 -3.25 -11.91 -1.98
N ILE A 79 -2.94 -10.69 -2.41
CA ILE A 79 -2.46 -10.41 -3.77
C ILE A 79 -1.12 -11.10 -4.03
N LYS A 80 -0.18 -11.02 -3.10
CA LYS A 80 1.13 -11.69 -3.21
C LYS A 80 0.98 -13.20 -3.28
N SER A 81 0.14 -13.80 -2.43
CA SER A 81 -0.08 -15.26 -2.44
C SER A 81 -0.67 -15.73 -3.77
N GLN A 82 -1.65 -15.02 -4.32
CA GLN A 82 -2.24 -15.35 -5.62
C GLN A 82 -1.25 -15.17 -6.78
N THR A 83 -0.39 -14.17 -6.70
CA THR A 83 0.70 -13.96 -7.66
C THR A 83 1.73 -15.10 -7.58
N LEU A 84 2.13 -15.52 -6.38
CA LEU A 84 3.03 -16.65 -6.17
C LEU A 84 2.43 -17.97 -6.63
N ASP A 85 1.11 -18.15 -6.50
CA ASP A 85 0.33 -19.28 -7.04
C ASP A 85 0.20 -19.24 -8.59
N GLY A 86 0.90 -18.35 -9.23
CA GLY A 86 1.00 -18.28 -10.70
C GLY A 86 -0.13 -17.51 -11.39
N LYS A 87 -1.00 -16.83 -10.68
CA LYS A 87 -2.11 -16.04 -11.26
C LYS A 87 -1.66 -14.64 -11.66
N TYR A 88 -2.40 -14.02 -12.56
CA TYR A 88 -2.34 -12.60 -12.80
C TYR A 88 -3.25 -11.90 -11.79
N ALA A 89 -2.68 -11.32 -10.75
CA ALA A 89 -3.39 -10.67 -9.66
C ALA A 89 -3.09 -9.15 -9.61
N PRO A 90 -3.59 -8.37 -10.59
CA PRO A 90 -3.40 -6.93 -10.57
C PRO A 90 -4.18 -6.31 -9.41
N PHE A 91 -3.55 -5.38 -8.72
CA PHE A 91 -4.20 -4.59 -7.69
C PHE A 91 -3.98 -3.11 -7.99
N VAL A 92 -5.06 -2.38 -8.17
CA VAL A 92 -5.05 -0.95 -8.43
C VAL A 92 -5.68 -0.26 -7.22
N PRO A 93 -4.89 0.41 -6.38
CA PRO A 93 -5.40 1.13 -5.23
C PRO A 93 -6.26 2.32 -5.67
N GLY A 94 -7.21 2.69 -4.82
CA GLY A 94 -8.08 3.83 -5.05
C GLY A 94 -8.51 4.49 -3.74
N TRP A 95 -9.20 5.62 -3.86
CA TRP A 95 -9.77 6.36 -2.74
C TRP A 95 -11.19 6.78 -3.05
N ASP A 96 -12.02 6.81 -2.01
CA ASP A 96 -13.31 7.47 -2.05
C ASP A 96 -13.11 8.97 -1.77
N CYS A 97 -13.32 9.79 -2.80
CA CYS A 97 -12.96 11.21 -2.80
C CYS A 97 -14.17 12.14 -2.66
N HIS A 98 -15.32 11.63 -2.26
CA HIS A 98 -16.55 12.44 -2.13
C HIS A 98 -17.37 12.05 -0.89
N GLY A 99 -18.44 12.78 -0.66
CA GLY A 99 -19.38 12.50 0.40
C GLY A 99 -19.22 13.37 1.65
N LEU A 100 -20.14 13.19 2.56
CA LEU A 100 -20.33 14.03 3.74
C LEU A 100 -19.09 14.23 4.62
N PRO A 101 -18.23 13.23 4.86
CA PRO A 101 -17.03 13.42 5.67
C PRO A 101 -16.07 14.48 5.11
N ILE A 102 -15.91 14.54 3.78
CA ILE A 102 -15.08 15.54 3.10
C ILE A 102 -15.77 16.89 3.13
N GLU A 103 -17.05 16.92 2.77
CA GLU A 103 -17.85 18.14 2.72
C GLU A 103 -17.90 18.86 4.08
N LEU A 104 -18.15 18.13 5.17
CA LEU A 104 -18.16 18.71 6.52
C LEU A 104 -16.81 19.33 6.91
N ASN A 105 -15.69 18.70 6.54
CA ASN A 105 -14.38 19.26 6.85
C ASN A 105 -14.07 20.52 6.02
N VAL A 106 -14.51 20.54 4.78
CA VAL A 106 -14.38 21.72 3.92
C VAL A 106 -15.31 22.83 4.37
N GLU A 107 -16.56 22.52 4.70
CA GLU A 107 -17.52 23.51 5.20
C GLU A 107 -17.02 24.21 6.48
N LYS A 108 -16.42 23.45 7.41
CA LYS A 108 -15.80 24.04 8.61
C LYS A 108 -14.70 25.05 8.29
N LYS A 109 -14.01 24.89 7.17
CA LYS A 109 -12.88 25.76 6.76
C LYS A 109 -13.32 26.98 5.98
N ILE A 110 -14.24 26.83 5.02
CA ILE A 110 -14.62 27.90 4.09
C ILE A 110 -16.05 28.40 4.22
N GLY A 111 -16.89 27.72 5.01
CA GLY A 111 -18.28 28.08 5.25
C GLY A 111 -19.28 27.38 4.32
N LYS A 112 -20.56 27.64 4.58
CA LYS A 112 -21.69 26.98 3.90
C LYS A 112 -21.88 27.46 2.48
N VAL A 113 -22.24 26.53 1.60
CA VAL A 113 -22.68 26.81 0.23
C VAL A 113 -23.92 27.71 0.24
N GLY A 114 -23.94 28.71 -0.62
CA GLY A 114 -25.03 29.70 -0.73
C GLY A 114 -25.03 30.81 0.33
N GLN A 115 -24.14 30.75 1.31
CA GLN A 115 -23.95 31.80 2.32
C GLN A 115 -22.59 32.50 2.17
N LYS A 116 -21.50 31.74 2.14
CA LYS A 116 -20.12 32.26 2.05
C LYS A 116 -19.43 31.92 0.75
N VAL A 117 -19.77 30.80 0.14
CA VAL A 117 -19.14 30.30 -1.08
C VAL A 117 -20.19 29.80 -2.06
N THR A 118 -19.88 29.85 -3.33
CA THR A 118 -20.71 29.25 -4.38
C THR A 118 -20.56 27.71 -4.41
N ALA A 119 -21.52 27.03 -5.01
CA ALA A 119 -21.44 25.56 -5.15
C ALA A 119 -20.21 25.12 -6.01
N SER A 120 -19.75 25.94 -6.95
CA SER A 120 -18.58 25.65 -7.75
C SER A 120 -17.30 25.73 -6.95
N GLU A 121 -17.13 26.80 -6.18
CA GLU A 121 -15.98 27.03 -5.30
C GLU A 121 -15.90 25.92 -4.22
N PHE A 122 -17.06 25.55 -3.66
CA PHE A 122 -17.13 24.49 -2.67
C PHE A 122 -16.68 23.13 -3.23
N ARG A 123 -17.18 22.75 -4.40
CA ARG A 123 -16.75 21.50 -5.06
C ARG A 123 -15.25 21.50 -5.38
N GLU A 124 -14.70 22.64 -5.80
CA GLU A 124 -13.27 22.76 -6.07
C GLU A 124 -12.45 22.63 -4.78
N ALA A 125 -12.92 23.22 -3.70
CA ALA A 125 -12.29 23.08 -2.39
C ALA A 125 -12.33 21.62 -1.88
N CYS A 126 -13.44 20.89 -2.11
CA CYS A 126 -13.53 19.47 -1.79
C CYS A 126 -12.54 18.63 -2.59
N ARG A 127 -12.36 18.89 -3.89
CA ARG A 127 -11.37 18.20 -4.72
C ARG A 127 -9.94 18.42 -4.21
N LYS A 128 -9.59 19.67 -3.92
CA LYS A 128 -8.26 20.02 -3.38
C LYS A 128 -8.02 19.36 -2.02
N TYR A 129 -9.03 19.36 -1.17
CA TYR A 129 -8.95 18.69 0.13
C TYR A 129 -8.71 17.18 -0.05
N ALA A 130 -9.54 16.50 -0.85
CA ALA A 130 -9.38 15.07 -1.11
C ALA A 130 -8.00 14.74 -1.69
N ALA A 131 -7.52 15.51 -2.67
CA ALA A 131 -6.18 15.32 -3.25
C ALA A 131 -5.08 15.41 -2.17
N SER A 132 -5.15 16.42 -1.30
CA SER A 132 -4.17 16.54 -0.20
C SER A 132 -4.21 15.36 0.79
N GLN A 133 -5.39 14.79 1.03
CA GLN A 133 -5.54 13.63 1.91
C GLN A 133 -5.02 12.34 1.26
N ILE A 134 -5.18 12.19 -0.05
CA ILE A 134 -4.57 11.08 -0.81
C ILE A 134 -3.05 11.11 -0.66
N ASP A 135 -2.43 12.26 -0.83
CA ASP A 135 -0.98 12.40 -0.67
C ASP A 135 -0.51 11.98 0.73
N ILE A 136 -1.18 12.45 1.78
CA ILE A 136 -0.86 12.09 3.18
C ILE A 136 -1.02 10.58 3.40
N GLN A 137 -2.12 10.00 2.94
CA GLN A 137 -2.38 8.57 3.11
C GLN A 137 -1.44 7.71 2.28
N THR A 138 -1.07 8.15 1.08
CA THR A 138 -0.09 7.45 0.22
C THR A 138 1.25 7.32 0.92
N VAL A 139 1.75 8.39 1.54
CA VAL A 139 2.98 8.33 2.34
C VAL A 139 2.85 7.33 3.47
N SER A 140 1.74 7.36 4.22
CA SER A 140 1.50 6.45 5.33
C SER A 140 1.46 4.97 4.88
N TYR A 141 0.79 4.67 3.76
CA TYR A 141 0.73 3.32 3.19
C TYR A 141 2.11 2.85 2.69
N THR A 142 2.91 3.72 2.12
CA THR A 142 4.28 3.40 1.72
C THR A 142 5.12 2.97 2.93
N HIS A 143 4.97 3.66 4.06
CA HIS A 143 5.66 3.29 5.31
C HIS A 143 5.18 1.96 5.92
N LEU A 144 3.94 1.54 5.65
CA LEU A 144 3.46 0.22 6.03
C LEU A 144 4.01 -0.91 5.12
N ARG A 145 4.76 -0.55 4.07
CA ARG A 145 5.26 -1.51 3.04
C ARG A 145 4.16 -2.35 2.40
N ALA A 146 2.92 -1.92 2.52
CA ALA A 146 1.83 -2.39 1.71
C ALA A 146 2.04 -1.87 0.28
N HIS A 147 1.73 -2.67 -0.71
CA HIS A 147 2.07 -2.50 -2.14
C HIS A 147 1.34 -1.34 -2.81
N GLU A 148 1.31 -0.19 -2.19
CA GLU A 148 0.64 1.01 -2.67
C GLU A 148 1.65 2.00 -3.23
N THR A 149 2.35 1.55 -4.25
CA THR A 149 3.20 2.43 -5.02
C THR A 149 2.34 3.34 -5.89
N ARG A 150 2.65 4.62 -5.90
CA ARG A 150 2.13 5.57 -6.88
C ARG A 150 2.20 4.95 -8.26
N ILE A 151 1.05 4.91 -8.93
CA ILE A 151 1.04 4.77 -10.39
C ILE A 151 1.37 6.18 -10.90
N HIS A 152 2.57 6.36 -11.38
CA HIS A 152 2.95 7.54 -12.17
C HIS A 152 2.48 7.34 -13.59
#